data_752067749c1c16276ea751909561c2bb
#
_entry.id   752067749c1c16276ea751909561c2bb
#
_cell.length_a   1.000
_cell.length_b   1.000
_cell.length_c   1.000
_cell.angle_alpha   90.00
_cell.angle_beta   90.00
_cell.angle_gamma   90.00
#
_symmetry.space_group_name_H-M   'P 1'
#
loop_
_entity.id
_entity.type
_entity.pdbx_description
1 polymer ?
#
loop_
_entity_poly.entity_id
_entity_poly.type
_entity_poly.pdbx_seq_one_letter_code
_entity_poly.pdbx_strand_id
1 'polypeptide(L)'
;EIDVLCGQYMENLIAKITLSRERVDVLSEKDKKMLAKVIIAQIMRVPRSLEHISKKIYPDVMKRVREKAITSLPACLIEEYRQQIMEIELPEQNQKESFFNFAFTPENFDRYCELIQDGAWFVFVNAQREHMPFFTSDNPVLVEATGSGKIGVFHNGLANPATTLFYPLCPSIAVAIFSNRSIVGVAAKHLGIDGRKLTISEPKYVMDKNLKIIEQAYLHSFIPQPCFDIFIDEINNEFVEGVY
;
A
#
# COMPACT_ATOMS: atom_id res chain seq x y z
N GLU A 1 -20.75 5.77 7.05
CA GLU A 1 -20.68 4.92 8.27
C GLU A 1 -19.32 4.18 8.38
N ILE A 2 -18.82 3.53 7.31
CA ILE A 2 -17.54 2.79 7.33
C ILE A 2 -16.38 3.72 7.68
N ASP A 3 -16.30 4.91 7.10
CA ASP A 3 -15.23 5.86 7.33
C ASP A 3 -15.22 6.36 8.78
N VAL A 4 -16.38 6.56 9.40
CA VAL A 4 -16.51 6.97 10.81
C VAL A 4 -16.05 5.84 11.74
N LEU A 5 -16.43 4.60 11.46
CA LEU A 5 -16.02 3.44 12.24
C LEU A 5 -14.50 3.18 12.11
N CYS A 6 -13.94 3.36 10.91
CA CYS A 6 -12.50 3.29 10.70
C CYS A 6 -11.76 4.40 11.46
N GLY A 7 -12.27 5.63 11.47
CA GLY A 7 -11.69 6.76 12.21
C GLY A 7 -11.62 6.47 13.71
N GLN A 8 -12.74 6.11 14.33
CA GLN A 8 -12.81 5.77 15.75
C GLN A 8 -11.90 4.60 16.14
N TYR A 9 -11.85 3.56 15.27
CA TYR A 9 -10.95 2.44 15.49
C TYR A 9 -9.49 2.89 15.49
N MET A 10 -9.10 3.72 14.52
CA MET A 10 -7.72 4.21 14.38
C MET A 10 -7.31 5.07 15.57
N GLU A 11 -8.18 5.97 16.04
CA GLU A 11 -7.95 6.80 17.25
C GLU A 11 -7.71 5.93 18.49
N ASN A 12 -8.55 4.92 18.70
CA ASN A 12 -8.41 3.99 19.82
C ASN A 12 -7.12 3.16 19.72
N LEU A 13 -6.75 2.74 18.52
CA LEU A 13 -5.52 1.99 18.29
C LEU A 13 -4.28 2.86 18.56
N ILE A 14 -4.26 4.10 18.06
CA ILE A 14 -3.18 5.04 18.31
C ILE A 14 -3.03 5.33 19.82
N ALA A 15 -4.15 5.55 20.53
CA ALA A 15 -4.13 5.73 21.98
C ALA A 15 -3.57 4.50 22.70
N LYS A 16 -4.01 3.29 22.32
CA LYS A 16 -3.48 2.01 22.84
C LYS A 16 -1.98 1.89 22.64
N ILE A 17 -1.49 2.17 21.43
CA ILE A 17 -0.06 2.10 21.09
C ILE A 17 0.73 3.13 21.91
N THR A 18 0.21 4.34 22.04
CA THR A 18 0.86 5.42 22.80
C THR A 18 1.03 5.06 24.27
N LEU A 19 0.01 4.46 24.89
CA LEU A 19 0.02 4.08 26.28
C LEU A 19 0.77 2.78 26.57
N SER A 20 1.05 1.96 25.55
CA SER A 20 1.74 0.68 25.75
C SER A 20 3.22 0.90 26.08
N ARG A 21 3.74 0.09 27.00
CA ARG A 21 5.17 0.06 27.31
C ARG A 21 5.96 -0.64 26.19
N GLU A 22 7.23 -0.29 26.04
CA GLU A 22 8.14 -0.99 25.12
C GLU A 22 8.23 -2.48 25.50
N ARG A 23 8.30 -3.36 24.48
CA ARG A 23 8.48 -4.83 24.56
C ARG A 23 7.22 -5.68 24.74
N VAL A 24 6.02 -5.13 24.66
CA VAL A 24 4.78 -5.91 24.64
C VAL A 24 4.28 -5.99 23.21
N ASP A 25 3.65 -7.12 22.86
CA ASP A 25 2.90 -7.23 21.61
C ASP A 25 1.76 -6.20 21.63
N VAL A 26 1.98 -5.11 20.91
CA VAL A 26 1.07 -3.96 20.92
C VAL A 26 -0.15 -4.21 20.05
N LEU A 27 0.05 -5.00 18.99
CA LEU A 27 -0.99 -5.36 18.04
C LEU A 27 -1.50 -6.77 18.31
N SER A 28 -2.76 -6.88 18.72
CA SER A 28 -3.45 -8.17 18.77
C SER A 28 -3.78 -8.66 17.35
N GLU A 29 -4.07 -9.94 17.18
CA GLU A 29 -4.52 -10.49 15.88
C GLU A 29 -5.78 -9.77 15.35
N LYS A 30 -6.65 -9.31 16.24
CA LYS A 30 -7.80 -8.48 15.87
C LYS A 30 -7.36 -7.14 15.30
N ASP A 31 -6.34 -6.50 15.89
CA ASP A 31 -5.79 -5.24 15.39
C ASP A 31 -5.13 -5.42 14.03
N LYS A 32 -4.33 -6.46 13.85
CA LYS A 32 -3.70 -6.81 12.55
C LYS A 32 -4.76 -7.03 11.47
N LYS A 33 -5.82 -7.77 11.78
CA LYS A 33 -6.92 -8.02 10.85
C LYS A 33 -7.64 -6.74 10.44
N MET A 34 -7.91 -5.84 11.37
CA MET A 34 -8.56 -4.56 11.08
C MET A 34 -7.64 -3.63 10.30
N LEU A 35 -6.38 -3.51 10.69
CA LEU A 35 -5.38 -2.72 9.96
C LEU A 35 -5.16 -3.26 8.54
N ALA A 36 -5.12 -4.58 8.35
CA ALA A 36 -5.02 -5.18 7.03
C ALA A 36 -6.15 -4.71 6.11
N LYS A 37 -7.40 -4.70 6.61
CA LYS A 37 -8.55 -4.19 5.86
C LYS A 37 -8.41 -2.72 5.49
N VAL A 38 -7.99 -1.89 6.44
CA VAL A 38 -7.76 -0.45 6.21
C VAL A 38 -6.67 -0.25 5.16
N ILE A 39 -5.54 -0.93 5.30
CA ILE A 39 -4.40 -0.81 4.38
C ILE A 39 -4.78 -1.24 2.96
N ILE A 40 -5.44 -2.39 2.80
CA ILE A 40 -5.87 -2.86 1.48
C ILE A 40 -6.90 -1.91 0.86
N ALA A 41 -7.86 -1.42 1.64
CA ALA A 41 -8.83 -0.43 1.15
C ALA A 41 -8.12 0.86 0.70
N GLN A 42 -7.11 1.33 1.43
CA GLN A 42 -6.31 2.49 1.04
C GLN A 42 -5.54 2.25 -0.27
N ILE A 43 -4.87 1.10 -0.42
CA ILE A 43 -4.15 0.75 -1.65
C ILE A 43 -5.09 0.70 -2.86
N MET A 44 -6.27 0.11 -2.70
CA MET A 44 -7.20 -0.12 -3.80
C MET A 44 -7.95 1.14 -4.25
N ARG A 45 -8.18 2.10 -3.36
CA ARG A 45 -8.93 3.33 -3.68
C ARG A 45 -8.11 4.39 -4.42
N VAL A 46 -6.78 4.24 -4.51
CA VAL A 46 -5.91 5.23 -5.14
C VAL A 46 -6.18 5.35 -6.63
N PRO A 47 -6.43 6.55 -7.17
CA PRO A 47 -6.71 6.76 -8.60
C PRO A 47 -5.59 6.23 -9.51
N ARG A 48 -4.32 6.32 -9.08
CA ARG A 48 -3.16 5.77 -9.82
C ARG A 48 -3.26 4.25 -10.01
N SER A 49 -3.84 3.54 -9.04
CA SER A 49 -4.11 2.11 -9.17
C SER A 49 -5.09 1.82 -10.30
N LEU A 50 -6.17 2.62 -10.37
CA LEU A 50 -7.17 2.50 -11.43
C LEU A 50 -6.61 2.84 -12.80
N GLU A 51 -5.80 3.88 -12.89
CA GLU A 51 -5.14 4.31 -14.12
C GLU A 51 -4.18 3.24 -14.64
N HIS A 52 -3.38 2.63 -13.76
CA HIS A 52 -2.49 1.54 -14.13
C HIS A 52 -3.25 0.32 -14.66
N ILE A 53 -4.35 -0.04 -14.01
CA ILE A 53 -5.21 -1.16 -14.43
C ILE A 53 -5.81 -0.87 -15.79
N SER A 54 -6.37 0.33 -15.98
CA SER A 54 -6.98 0.73 -17.24
C SER A 54 -5.97 0.75 -18.40
N LYS A 55 -4.75 1.26 -18.16
CA LYS A 55 -3.74 1.43 -19.22
C LYS A 55 -2.89 0.18 -19.50
N LYS A 56 -2.66 -0.67 -18.49
CA LYS A 56 -1.70 -1.79 -18.62
C LYS A 56 -2.34 -3.16 -18.47
N ILE A 57 -3.24 -3.32 -17.50
CA ILE A 57 -3.81 -4.63 -17.21
C ILE A 57 -5.01 -4.92 -18.11
N TYR A 58 -5.89 -3.93 -18.26
CA TYR A 58 -7.12 -4.10 -19.04
C TYR A 58 -6.87 -4.54 -20.49
N PRO A 59 -5.94 -3.98 -21.27
CA PRO A 59 -5.69 -4.43 -22.63
C PRO A 59 -5.32 -5.91 -22.71
N ASP A 60 -4.48 -6.40 -21.79
CA ASP A 60 -4.06 -7.80 -21.76
C ASP A 60 -5.22 -8.73 -21.36
N VAL A 61 -6.05 -8.31 -20.41
CA VAL A 61 -7.26 -9.05 -20.01
C VAL A 61 -8.23 -9.12 -21.18
N MET A 62 -8.51 -8.00 -21.85
CA MET A 62 -9.41 -7.96 -22.99
C MET A 62 -8.91 -8.80 -24.16
N LYS A 63 -7.61 -8.79 -24.44
CA LYS A 63 -7.02 -9.68 -25.44
C LYS A 63 -7.35 -11.14 -25.14
N ARG A 64 -7.12 -11.61 -23.93
CA ARG A 64 -7.42 -13.00 -23.51
C ARG A 64 -8.92 -13.30 -23.57
N VAL A 65 -9.78 -12.37 -23.18
CA VAL A 65 -11.23 -12.53 -23.24
C VAL A 65 -11.69 -12.67 -24.69
N ARG A 66 -11.20 -11.82 -25.60
CA ARG A 66 -11.50 -11.89 -27.02
C ARG A 66 -11.01 -13.20 -27.65
N GLU A 67 -9.77 -13.61 -27.38
CA GLU A 67 -9.21 -14.89 -27.84
C GLU A 67 -10.06 -16.06 -27.36
N LYS A 68 -10.46 -16.07 -26.08
CA LYS A 68 -11.31 -17.10 -25.52
C LYS A 68 -12.71 -17.10 -26.14
N ALA A 69 -13.30 -15.94 -26.38
CA ALA A 69 -14.60 -15.83 -27.04
C ALA A 69 -14.54 -16.41 -28.45
N ILE A 70 -13.50 -16.06 -29.24
CA ILE A 70 -13.31 -16.59 -30.61
C ILE A 70 -13.14 -18.12 -30.59
N THR A 71 -12.31 -18.64 -29.67
CA THR A 71 -12.07 -20.12 -29.58
C THR A 71 -13.30 -20.89 -29.10
N SER A 72 -14.25 -20.22 -28.45
CA SER A 72 -15.51 -20.83 -27.99
C SER A 72 -16.62 -20.83 -29.05
N LEU A 73 -16.41 -20.15 -30.19
CA LEU A 73 -17.37 -20.12 -31.28
C LEU A 73 -17.28 -21.42 -32.13
N PRO A 74 -18.43 -21.89 -32.68
CA PRO A 74 -18.42 -22.88 -33.75
C PRO A 74 -17.59 -22.41 -34.94
N ALA A 75 -16.82 -23.30 -35.56
CA ALA A 75 -15.89 -22.96 -36.64
C ALA A 75 -16.56 -22.19 -37.80
N CYS A 76 -17.82 -22.46 -38.10
CA CYS A 76 -18.58 -21.76 -39.14
C CYS A 76 -18.92 -20.30 -38.83
N LEU A 77 -18.84 -19.89 -37.57
CA LEU A 77 -19.18 -18.53 -37.13
C LEU A 77 -17.92 -17.68 -36.82
N ILE A 78 -16.74 -18.29 -36.75
CA ILE A 78 -15.52 -17.59 -36.38
C ILE A 78 -15.21 -16.43 -37.33
N GLU A 79 -15.29 -16.66 -38.63
CA GLU A 79 -14.92 -15.64 -39.63
C GLU A 79 -15.92 -14.47 -39.63
N GLU A 80 -17.21 -14.76 -39.42
CA GLU A 80 -18.27 -13.76 -39.36
C GLU A 80 -18.18 -12.85 -38.16
N TYR A 81 -17.87 -13.41 -36.97
CA TYR A 81 -17.91 -12.65 -35.71
C TYR A 81 -16.53 -12.21 -35.21
N ARG A 82 -15.43 -12.69 -35.82
CA ARG A 82 -14.06 -12.37 -35.37
C ARG A 82 -13.83 -10.87 -35.26
N GLN A 83 -14.17 -10.11 -36.29
CA GLN A 83 -13.93 -8.67 -36.30
C GLN A 83 -14.75 -7.97 -35.23
N GLN A 84 -16.03 -8.30 -35.10
CA GLN A 84 -16.90 -7.72 -34.08
C GLN A 84 -16.40 -7.99 -32.66
N ILE A 85 -15.92 -9.23 -32.39
CA ILE A 85 -15.36 -9.59 -31.10
C ILE A 85 -14.06 -8.83 -30.81
N MET A 86 -13.22 -8.63 -31.85
CA MET A 86 -11.97 -7.87 -31.70
C MET A 86 -12.18 -6.39 -31.45
N GLU A 87 -13.30 -5.82 -31.86
CA GLU A 87 -13.67 -4.42 -31.67
C GLU A 87 -14.41 -4.16 -30.35
N ILE A 88 -14.77 -5.20 -29.59
CA ILE A 88 -15.44 -5.02 -28.29
C ILE A 88 -14.50 -4.30 -27.33
N GLU A 89 -14.89 -3.13 -26.86
CA GLU A 89 -14.24 -2.38 -25.79
C GLU A 89 -15.25 -2.02 -24.70
N LEU A 90 -14.80 -2.05 -23.45
CA LEU A 90 -15.60 -1.53 -22.34
C LEU A 90 -15.28 -0.03 -22.18
N PRO A 91 -16.30 0.83 -22.03
CA PRO A 91 -16.08 2.22 -21.66
C PRO A 91 -15.21 2.33 -20.39
N GLU A 92 -14.39 3.38 -20.28
CA GLU A 92 -13.45 3.57 -19.15
C GLU A 92 -14.16 3.49 -17.79
N GLN A 93 -15.34 4.06 -17.69
CA GLN A 93 -16.13 4.00 -16.46
C GLN A 93 -16.49 2.56 -16.09
N ASN A 94 -16.90 1.75 -17.06
CA ASN A 94 -17.24 0.33 -16.83
C ASN A 94 -16.00 -0.50 -16.46
N GLN A 95 -14.81 -0.11 -16.97
CA GLN A 95 -13.53 -0.74 -16.58
C GLN A 95 -13.23 -0.47 -15.11
N LYS A 96 -13.40 0.77 -14.66
CA LYS A 96 -13.21 1.16 -13.24
C LYS A 96 -14.20 0.44 -12.33
N GLU A 97 -15.48 0.44 -12.68
CA GLU A 97 -16.53 -0.25 -11.93
C GLU A 97 -16.28 -1.76 -11.86
N SER A 98 -15.93 -2.38 -12.98
CA SER A 98 -15.61 -3.82 -13.02
C SER A 98 -14.40 -4.15 -12.14
N PHE A 99 -13.39 -3.29 -12.13
CA PHE A 99 -12.24 -3.47 -11.26
C PHE A 99 -12.62 -3.36 -9.79
N PHE A 100 -13.36 -2.31 -9.40
CA PHE A 100 -13.81 -2.16 -8.02
C PHE A 100 -14.67 -3.35 -7.58
N ASN A 101 -15.63 -3.73 -8.41
CA ASN A 101 -16.47 -4.88 -8.13
C ASN A 101 -15.65 -6.16 -7.95
N PHE A 102 -14.62 -6.39 -8.77
CA PHE A 102 -13.72 -7.52 -8.63
C PHE A 102 -12.83 -7.42 -7.38
N ALA A 103 -12.17 -6.27 -7.18
CA ALA A 103 -11.21 -6.08 -6.10
C ALA A 103 -11.87 -6.12 -4.70
N PHE A 104 -13.10 -5.63 -4.61
CA PHE A 104 -13.88 -5.60 -3.38
C PHE A 104 -14.91 -6.73 -3.25
N THR A 105 -14.87 -7.77 -4.12
CA THR A 105 -15.58 -9.00 -3.78
C THR A 105 -15.05 -9.54 -2.45
N PRO A 106 -15.91 -10.09 -1.57
CA PRO A 106 -15.47 -10.58 -0.27
C PRO A 106 -14.26 -11.52 -0.36
N GLU A 107 -14.29 -12.46 -1.32
CA GLU A 107 -13.22 -13.44 -1.51
C GLU A 107 -11.89 -12.80 -1.90
N ASN A 108 -11.89 -11.86 -2.84
CA ASN A 108 -10.66 -11.20 -3.28
C ASN A 108 -10.12 -10.25 -2.21
N PHE A 109 -11.00 -9.46 -1.60
CA PHE A 109 -10.63 -8.52 -0.56
C PHE A 109 -10.04 -9.24 0.66
N ASP A 110 -10.68 -10.30 1.14
CA ASP A 110 -10.20 -11.10 2.26
C ASP A 110 -8.86 -11.77 1.91
N ARG A 111 -8.68 -12.30 0.69
CA ARG A 111 -7.41 -12.86 0.23
C ARG A 111 -6.26 -11.83 0.26
N TYR A 112 -6.50 -10.60 -0.16
CA TYR A 112 -5.48 -9.55 -0.06
C TYR A 112 -5.18 -9.17 1.39
N CYS A 113 -6.20 -9.14 2.25
CA CYS A 113 -6.01 -8.89 3.67
C CYS A 113 -5.19 -10.01 4.34
N GLU A 114 -5.45 -11.27 4.02
CA GLU A 114 -4.70 -12.43 4.51
C GLU A 114 -3.22 -12.35 4.13
N LEU A 115 -2.88 -11.96 2.89
CA LEU A 115 -1.50 -11.82 2.44
C LEU A 115 -0.65 -10.91 3.33
N ILE A 116 -1.23 -9.83 3.84
CA ILE A 116 -0.52 -8.89 4.70
C ILE A 116 -0.69 -9.20 6.18
N GLN A 117 -1.83 -9.78 6.58
CA GLN A 117 -2.07 -10.20 7.96
C GLN A 117 -1.06 -11.24 8.41
N ASP A 118 -0.71 -12.19 7.55
CA ASP A 118 0.30 -13.22 7.81
C ASP A 118 1.74 -12.69 7.88
N GLY A 119 1.96 -11.44 7.52
CA GLY A 119 3.26 -10.78 7.61
C GLY A 119 3.78 -10.64 9.04
N ALA A 120 5.03 -10.23 9.17
CA ALA A 120 5.58 -9.77 10.45
C ALA A 120 5.33 -8.26 10.58
N TRP A 121 4.67 -7.89 11.66
CA TRP A 121 4.23 -6.53 11.94
C TRP A 121 5.16 -5.85 12.94
N PHE A 122 5.47 -4.60 12.70
CA PHE A 122 6.19 -3.75 13.65
C PHE A 122 5.46 -2.42 13.80
N VAL A 123 5.43 -1.90 15.01
CA VAL A 123 4.93 -0.56 15.30
C VAL A 123 6.12 0.35 15.49
N PHE A 124 6.30 1.30 14.61
CA PHE A 124 7.34 2.31 14.70
C PHE A 124 6.85 3.54 15.44
N VAL A 125 7.58 3.94 16.47
CA VAL A 125 7.37 5.19 17.20
C VAL A 125 8.49 6.14 16.87
N ASN A 126 8.12 7.28 16.32
CA ASN A 126 9.06 8.32 15.91
C ASN A 126 9.48 9.19 17.11
N ALA A 127 10.72 9.02 17.55
CA ALA A 127 11.29 9.86 18.61
C ALA A 127 11.56 11.31 18.16
N GLN A 128 11.65 11.54 16.84
CA GLN A 128 11.92 12.85 16.24
C GLN A 128 10.63 13.60 15.82
N ARG A 129 9.47 13.17 16.27
CA ARG A 129 8.16 13.65 15.82
C ARG A 129 7.95 15.16 15.89
N GLU A 130 8.67 15.86 16.78
CA GLU A 130 8.55 17.31 16.95
C GLU A 130 9.30 18.08 15.85
N HIS A 131 10.36 17.48 15.30
CA HIS A 131 11.19 18.07 14.26
C HIS A 131 10.94 17.45 12.89
N MET A 132 10.73 16.14 12.86
CA MET A 132 10.54 15.35 11.64
C MET A 132 9.41 14.34 11.84
N PRO A 133 8.11 14.75 11.83
CA PRO A 133 6.98 13.84 11.93
C PRO A 133 6.86 12.93 10.70
N PHE A 134 6.14 11.83 10.82
CA PHE A 134 5.71 11.10 9.62
C PHE A 134 4.69 11.93 8.85
N PHE A 135 4.87 11.97 7.54
CA PHE A 135 3.94 12.59 6.60
C PHE A 135 2.88 11.59 6.15
N THR A 136 1.82 12.12 5.55
CA THR A 136 0.80 11.31 4.90
C THR A 136 0.43 11.93 3.56
N SER A 137 -0.31 11.20 2.72
CA SER A 137 -0.77 11.66 1.42
C SER A 137 -2.12 11.03 1.07
N ASP A 138 -2.65 11.36 -0.08
CA ASP A 138 -3.81 10.68 -0.67
C ASP A 138 -3.52 9.22 -1.07
N ASN A 139 -2.24 8.83 -1.09
CA ASN A 139 -1.76 7.47 -1.21
C ASN A 139 -0.81 7.13 -0.05
N PRO A 140 -1.31 6.92 1.17
CA PRO A 140 -0.48 6.89 2.37
C PRO A 140 0.27 5.56 2.59
N VAL A 141 -0.10 4.50 1.88
CA VAL A 141 0.52 3.18 2.06
C VAL A 141 1.72 3.05 1.13
N LEU A 142 2.92 3.16 1.67
CA LEU A 142 4.15 2.95 0.93
C LEU A 142 4.39 1.43 0.74
N VAL A 143 4.50 1.01 -0.51
CA VAL A 143 4.79 -0.37 -0.92
C VAL A 143 6.18 -0.40 -1.54
N GLU A 144 7.15 -0.93 -0.82
CA GLU A 144 8.56 -0.96 -1.25
C GLU A 144 9.00 -2.40 -1.55
N ALA A 145 9.92 -2.56 -2.51
CA ALA A 145 10.68 -3.81 -2.66
C ALA A 145 12.09 -3.61 -2.13
N THR A 146 12.45 -4.38 -1.13
CA THR A 146 13.78 -4.37 -0.55
C THR A 146 14.84 -4.59 -1.63
N GLY A 147 15.78 -3.64 -1.75
CA GLY A 147 16.90 -3.72 -2.68
C GLY A 147 16.64 -3.30 -4.12
N SER A 148 15.41 -2.97 -4.53
CA SER A 148 15.09 -2.57 -5.91
C SER A 148 14.96 -1.05 -6.11
N GLY A 149 14.82 -0.28 -5.04
CA GLY A 149 14.49 1.15 -5.10
C GLY A 149 13.12 1.49 -5.69
N LYS A 150 12.35 0.48 -6.14
CA LYS A 150 11.03 0.68 -6.74
C LYS A 150 9.95 0.72 -5.69
N ILE A 151 9.02 1.66 -5.84
CA ILE A 151 7.87 1.82 -4.96
C ILE A 151 6.56 1.56 -5.73
N GLY A 152 5.52 1.22 -4.97
CA GLY A 152 4.18 0.97 -5.49
C GLY A 152 3.84 -0.50 -5.71
N VAL A 153 2.58 -0.84 -5.45
CA VAL A 153 2.05 -2.21 -5.51
C VAL A 153 2.21 -2.86 -6.89
N PHE A 154 2.16 -2.08 -7.94
CA PHE A 154 2.27 -2.59 -9.31
C PHE A 154 3.70 -2.95 -9.72
N HIS A 155 4.70 -2.45 -8.99
CA HIS A 155 6.09 -2.84 -9.21
C HIS A 155 6.49 -4.03 -8.36
N ASN A 156 5.94 -4.13 -7.16
CA ASN A 156 6.43 -5.06 -6.15
C ASN A 156 5.45 -6.20 -5.87
N GLY A 157 4.13 -5.96 -6.00
CA GLY A 157 3.11 -6.96 -5.68
C GLY A 157 3.09 -7.36 -4.20
N LEU A 158 1.93 -7.47 -3.60
CA LEU A 158 1.79 -7.80 -2.17
C LEU A 158 2.29 -9.21 -1.82
N ALA A 159 2.26 -10.13 -2.78
CA ALA A 159 2.72 -11.50 -2.59
C ALA A 159 4.24 -11.69 -2.78
N ASN A 160 4.97 -10.64 -3.20
CA ASN A 160 6.41 -10.73 -3.39
C ASN A 160 7.12 -10.78 -2.03
N PRO A 161 8.01 -11.76 -1.78
CA PRO A 161 8.76 -11.85 -0.52
C PRO A 161 9.58 -10.61 -0.17
N ALA A 162 10.05 -9.87 -1.17
CA ALA A 162 10.81 -8.65 -0.94
C ALA A 162 9.93 -7.43 -0.61
N THR A 163 8.61 -7.54 -0.67
CA THR A 163 7.70 -6.42 -0.42
C THR A 163 7.63 -6.10 1.08
N THR A 164 7.79 -4.82 1.37
CA THR A 164 7.55 -4.22 2.68
C THR A 164 6.45 -3.17 2.54
N LEU A 165 5.50 -3.17 3.44
CA LEU A 165 4.52 -2.10 3.55
C LEU A 165 4.90 -1.18 4.70
N PHE A 166 4.72 0.12 4.50
CA PHE A 166 4.86 1.12 5.54
C PHE A 166 3.64 2.04 5.50
N TYR A 167 2.98 2.19 6.64
CA TYR A 167 1.76 2.98 6.74
C TYR A 167 1.79 3.90 7.97
N PRO A 168 1.93 5.23 7.79
CA PRO A 168 1.80 6.20 8.87
C PRO A 168 0.37 6.20 9.42
N LEU A 169 0.23 5.99 10.72
CA LEU A 169 -1.06 6.08 11.42
C LEU A 169 -1.32 7.51 11.92
N CYS A 170 -0.24 8.18 12.33
CA CYS A 170 -0.22 9.58 12.77
C CYS A 170 1.21 10.11 12.69
N PRO A 171 1.46 11.41 12.95
CA PRO A 171 2.82 11.99 12.89
C PRO A 171 3.87 11.29 13.74
N SER A 172 3.47 10.59 14.79
CA SER A 172 4.38 9.92 15.72
C SER A 172 4.42 8.39 15.60
N ILE A 173 3.50 7.78 14.86
CA ILE A 173 3.36 6.32 14.81
C ILE A 173 3.15 5.86 13.38
N ALA A 174 3.87 4.81 12.99
CA ALA A 174 3.65 4.09 11.74
C ALA A 174 3.64 2.58 12.00
N VAL A 175 3.07 1.81 11.10
CA VAL A 175 3.22 0.36 11.06
C VAL A 175 4.06 -0.05 9.84
N ALA A 176 4.92 -1.04 10.03
CA ALA A 176 5.64 -1.69 8.95
C ALA A 176 5.29 -3.18 8.92
N ILE A 177 5.10 -3.73 7.73
CA ILE A 177 4.72 -5.11 7.51
C ILE A 177 5.71 -5.74 6.53
N PHE A 178 6.37 -6.78 6.97
CA PHE A 178 7.31 -7.55 6.15
C PHE A 178 6.66 -8.87 5.75
N SER A 179 6.81 -9.27 4.50
CA SER A 179 6.32 -10.57 4.05
C SER A 179 6.85 -11.69 4.97
N ASN A 180 5.99 -12.64 5.33
CA ASN A 180 6.37 -13.83 6.09
C ASN A 180 7.39 -14.73 5.36
N ARG A 181 7.64 -14.48 4.08
CA ARG A 181 8.66 -15.16 3.25
C ARG A 181 9.95 -14.36 3.15
N SER A 182 10.00 -13.12 3.64
CA SER A 182 11.22 -12.31 3.69
C SER A 182 12.14 -12.80 4.82
N ILE A 183 13.43 -12.53 4.69
CA ILE A 183 14.41 -12.83 5.77
C ILE A 183 13.99 -12.15 7.07
N VAL A 184 13.57 -10.87 7.00
CA VAL A 184 13.11 -10.11 8.18
C VAL A 184 11.86 -10.72 8.77
N GLY A 185 10.86 -11.07 7.93
CA GLY A 185 9.61 -11.66 8.41
C GLY A 185 9.81 -13.02 9.07
N VAL A 186 10.63 -13.89 8.46
CA VAL A 186 10.98 -15.21 9.04
C VAL A 186 11.70 -15.02 10.38
N ALA A 187 12.72 -14.15 10.41
CA ALA A 187 13.48 -13.89 11.63
C ALA A 187 12.62 -13.30 12.74
N ALA A 188 11.74 -12.34 12.41
CA ALA A 188 10.85 -11.71 13.37
C ALA A 188 9.91 -12.73 14.05
N LYS A 189 9.31 -13.61 13.25
CA LYS A 189 8.44 -14.68 13.78
C LYS A 189 9.22 -15.69 14.62
N HIS A 190 10.39 -16.11 14.15
CA HIS A 190 11.24 -17.06 14.88
C HIS A 190 11.73 -16.51 16.22
N LEU A 191 12.07 -15.21 16.26
CA LEU A 191 12.53 -14.54 17.49
C LEU A 191 11.38 -14.06 18.39
N GLY A 192 10.12 -14.23 17.98
CA GLY A 192 8.95 -13.75 18.74
C GLY A 192 8.95 -12.24 18.92
N ILE A 193 9.38 -11.48 17.89
CA ILE A 193 9.40 -10.01 17.91
C ILE A 193 8.33 -9.40 16.98
N ASP A 194 7.51 -10.23 16.37
CA ASP A 194 6.33 -9.81 15.61
C ASP A 194 5.34 -9.07 16.54
N GLY A 195 4.81 -7.97 16.09
CA GLY A 195 3.88 -7.10 16.85
C GLY A 195 4.55 -6.11 17.81
N ARG A 196 5.89 -6.09 17.87
CA ARG A 196 6.62 -5.22 18.82
C ARG A 196 6.66 -3.76 18.38
N LYS A 197 6.76 -2.92 19.42
CA LYS A 197 7.00 -1.49 19.31
C LYS A 197 8.50 -1.24 19.21
N LEU A 198 8.91 -0.50 18.18
CA LEU A 198 10.29 -0.09 17.92
C LEU A 198 10.38 1.43 17.88
N THR A 199 11.35 2.00 18.57
CA THR A 199 11.59 3.46 18.56
C THR A 199 12.58 3.81 17.47
N ILE A 200 12.18 4.70 16.56
CA ILE A 200 13.04 5.26 15.52
C ILE A 200 13.61 6.58 16.03
N SER A 201 14.93 6.63 16.18
CA SER A 201 15.66 7.82 16.62
C SER A 201 16.46 8.48 15.48
N GLU A 202 16.57 7.81 14.33
CA GLU A 202 17.35 8.29 13.19
C GLU A 202 16.50 9.17 12.26
N PRO A 203 16.77 10.49 12.17
CA PRO A 203 15.98 11.40 11.31
C PRO A 203 16.01 10.99 9.84
N LYS A 204 17.17 10.51 9.36
CA LYS A 204 17.33 10.07 7.96
C LYS A 204 16.35 8.97 7.55
N TYR A 205 16.04 8.03 8.46
CA TYR A 205 15.04 7.00 8.18
C TYR A 205 13.64 7.60 7.99
N VAL A 206 13.28 8.55 8.86
CA VAL A 206 11.96 9.22 8.78
C VAL A 206 11.86 10.05 7.50
N MET A 207 12.96 10.77 7.16
CA MET A 207 13.05 11.55 5.93
C MET A 207 12.90 10.66 4.68
N ASP A 208 13.62 9.54 4.59
CA ASP A 208 13.50 8.60 3.46
C ASP A 208 12.05 8.12 3.27
N LYS A 209 11.36 7.79 4.36
CA LYS A 209 9.94 7.40 4.28
C LYS A 209 9.03 8.53 3.83
N ASN A 210 9.27 9.74 4.34
CA ASN A 210 8.50 10.93 3.99
C ASN A 210 8.67 11.30 2.51
N LEU A 211 9.90 11.28 1.99
CA LEU A 211 10.19 11.52 0.56
C LEU A 211 9.44 10.52 -0.33
N LYS A 212 9.51 9.24 -0.01
CA LYS A 212 8.81 8.19 -0.77
C LYS A 212 7.29 8.30 -0.70
N ILE A 213 6.73 8.74 0.43
CA ILE A 213 5.29 9.02 0.55
C ILE A 213 4.88 10.17 -0.36
N ILE A 214 5.71 11.22 -0.45
CA ILE A 214 5.47 12.34 -1.36
C ILE A 214 5.60 11.89 -2.81
N GLU A 215 6.65 11.13 -3.16
CA GLU A 215 6.88 10.63 -4.51
C GLU A 215 5.72 9.78 -5.02
N GLN A 216 5.09 8.97 -4.16
CA GLN A 216 3.96 8.14 -4.54
C GLN A 216 2.61 8.84 -4.47
N ALA A 217 2.50 10.03 -3.87
CA ALA A 217 1.27 10.80 -3.80
C ALA A 217 0.70 11.05 -5.20
N TYR A 218 -0.61 11.04 -5.32
CA TYR A 218 -1.28 11.29 -6.61
C TYR A 218 -1.51 12.79 -6.83
N LEU A 219 -2.08 13.48 -5.83
CA LEU A 219 -2.41 14.90 -5.89
C LEU A 219 -1.93 15.68 -4.66
N HIS A 220 -2.00 15.08 -3.48
CA HIS A 220 -1.82 15.78 -2.22
C HIS A 220 -0.91 15.04 -1.26
N SER A 221 0.04 15.78 -0.68
CA SER A 221 0.82 15.36 0.47
C SER A 221 0.52 16.30 1.64
N PHE A 222 0.38 15.73 2.83
CA PHE A 222 0.07 16.46 4.05
C PHE A 222 1.32 16.54 4.92
N ILE A 223 1.93 17.73 4.93
CA ILE A 223 3.14 18.04 5.67
C ILE A 223 2.76 19.00 6.80
N PRO A 224 3.07 18.72 8.06
CA PRO A 224 2.84 19.65 9.15
C PRO A 224 3.57 20.98 8.93
N GLN A 225 2.88 22.10 9.12
CA GLN A 225 3.41 23.45 8.84
C GLN A 225 4.78 23.74 9.47
N PRO A 226 5.03 23.37 10.76
CA PRO A 226 6.33 23.65 11.38
C PRO A 226 7.52 22.93 10.72
N CYS A 227 7.25 21.88 9.94
CA CYS A 227 8.30 21.05 9.32
C CYS A 227 8.50 21.37 7.84
N PHE A 228 7.64 22.22 7.27
CA PHE A 228 7.65 22.48 5.83
C PHE A 228 8.98 23.13 5.38
N ASP A 229 9.44 24.14 6.09
CA ASP A 229 10.67 24.86 5.75
C ASP A 229 11.91 23.96 5.88
N ILE A 230 11.99 23.18 6.96
CA ILE A 230 13.09 22.21 7.18
C ILE A 230 13.11 21.20 6.04
N PHE A 231 11.94 20.72 5.63
CA PHE A 231 11.81 19.72 4.59
C PHE A 231 12.21 20.26 3.21
N ILE A 232 11.84 21.51 2.89
CA ILE A 232 12.22 22.17 1.64
C ILE A 232 13.74 22.40 1.59
N ASP A 233 14.37 22.79 2.70
CA ASP A 233 15.80 22.97 2.77
C ASP A 233 16.57 21.65 2.55
N GLU A 234 16.10 20.55 3.12
CA GLU A 234 16.68 19.21 2.92
C GLU A 234 16.56 18.76 1.46
N ILE A 235 15.37 18.91 0.85
CA ILE A 235 15.18 18.60 -0.57
C ILE A 235 16.14 19.42 -1.43
N ASN A 236 16.25 20.73 -1.20
CA ASN A 236 17.12 21.60 -1.98
C ASN A 236 18.59 21.18 -1.83
N ASN A 237 19.02 20.78 -0.64
CA ASN A 237 20.38 20.31 -0.41
C ASN A 237 20.68 19.00 -1.14
N GLU A 238 19.74 18.02 -1.14
CA GLU A 238 19.90 16.78 -1.90
C GLU A 238 19.95 17.01 -3.42
N PHE A 239 19.18 17.96 -3.94
CA PHE A 239 19.24 18.36 -5.35
C PHE A 239 20.57 19.01 -5.74
N VAL A 240 21.17 19.77 -4.85
CA VAL A 240 22.48 20.42 -5.09
C VAL A 240 23.63 19.44 -5.03
N GLU A 241 23.55 18.42 -4.19
CA GLU A 241 24.61 17.40 -4.05
C GLU A 241 24.59 16.32 -5.14
N GLY A 242 23.61 16.33 -6.05
CA GLY A 242 23.58 15.45 -7.23
C GLY A 242 23.38 13.97 -6.92
N VAL A 243 22.73 13.65 -5.83
CA VAL A 243 22.37 12.27 -5.44
C VAL A 243 21.07 11.86 -6.13
N TYR A 244 21.17 11.61 -7.46
CA TYR A 244 20.18 10.91 -8.26
C TYR A 244 20.86 9.91 -9.21
#